data_cc810761752c9cda021918e370774583
#
_entry.id   cc810761752c9cda021918e370774583
#
_cell.length_a   1.000
_cell.length_b   1.000
_cell.length_c   1.000
_cell.angle_alpha   90.00
_cell.angle_beta   90.00
_cell.angle_gamma   90.00
#
_symmetry.space_group_name_H-M   'P 1'
#
loop_
_entity.id
_entity.type
_entity.pdbx_description
1 polymer ?
#
loop_
_entity_poly.entity_id
_entity_poly.type
_entity_poly.pdbx_seq_one_letter_code
_entity_poly.pdbx_strand_id
1 'polypeptide(L)'
;MKILLAAPNRDLLQCYQAILAEDFGETVTAFDGAQLLTLLAEGGYDLAILDRSLPRVRHELLLRQMKREGIPVITLLPEPVGVKHLAEEPLTNAFLPYPFQAEELCSTIRDVMAKRKSTEVLPFANTALEMADFRLRGSSALTAAEIDVLECLLSRQPVSQENGGVLISALNHKFLQSSVKAKIQYETGKGFILVTDDE
;
A
#
# COMPACT_ATOMS: atom_id res chain seq x y z
N MET A 1 4.14 -14.88 9.24
CA MET A 1 3.51 -13.91 8.32
C MET A 1 2.11 -14.40 8.02
N LYS A 2 1.11 -13.53 8.02
CA LYS A 2 -0.29 -13.90 7.71
C LYS A 2 -0.68 -13.37 6.34
N ILE A 3 -0.97 -14.28 5.40
CA ILE A 3 -1.27 -13.96 4.00
C ILE A 3 -2.77 -14.12 3.75
N LEU A 4 -3.38 -13.12 3.09
CA LEU A 4 -4.74 -13.19 2.58
C LEU A 4 -4.70 -13.54 1.09
N LEU A 5 -5.14 -14.76 0.75
CA LEU A 5 -5.10 -15.29 -0.61
C LEU A 5 -6.53 -15.38 -1.18
N ALA A 6 -6.79 -14.73 -2.31
CA ALA A 6 -8.12 -14.72 -2.91
C ALA A 6 -8.09 -15.06 -4.39
N ALA A 7 -8.83 -16.13 -4.75
CA ALA A 7 -9.05 -16.56 -6.12
C ALA A 7 -10.40 -17.27 -6.27
N PRO A 8 -11.05 -17.22 -7.45
CA PRO A 8 -12.36 -17.84 -7.64
C PRO A 8 -12.32 -19.37 -7.69
N ASN A 9 -11.16 -19.93 -8.01
CA ASN A 9 -10.98 -21.38 -8.14
C ASN A 9 -10.42 -21.97 -6.83
N ARG A 10 -11.20 -22.85 -6.20
CA ARG A 10 -10.84 -23.50 -4.92
C ARG A 10 -9.63 -24.42 -5.03
N ASP A 11 -9.47 -25.12 -6.14
CA ASP A 11 -8.35 -26.04 -6.34
C ASP A 11 -7.04 -25.26 -6.45
N LEU A 12 -7.05 -24.11 -7.15
CA LEU A 12 -5.91 -23.19 -7.19
C LEU A 12 -5.60 -22.62 -5.81
N LEU A 13 -6.61 -22.24 -5.03
CA LEU A 13 -6.40 -21.77 -3.65
C LEU A 13 -5.70 -22.83 -2.80
N GLN A 14 -6.11 -24.09 -2.89
CA GLN A 14 -5.45 -25.18 -2.15
C GLN A 14 -4.01 -25.40 -2.58
N CYS A 15 -3.73 -25.37 -3.90
CA CYS A 15 -2.38 -25.48 -4.43
C CYS A 15 -1.48 -24.33 -3.93
N TYR A 16 -1.96 -23.09 -4.03
CA TYR A 16 -1.18 -21.94 -3.58
C TYR A 16 -1.00 -21.94 -2.06
N GLN A 17 -2.03 -22.33 -1.31
CA GLN A 17 -1.94 -22.47 0.15
C GLN A 17 -0.87 -23.49 0.56
N ALA A 18 -0.80 -24.64 -0.13
CA ALA A 18 0.22 -25.63 0.12
C ALA A 18 1.64 -25.09 -0.14
N ILE A 19 1.85 -24.38 -1.26
CA ILE A 19 3.11 -23.75 -1.59
C ILE A 19 3.51 -22.72 -0.51
N LEU A 20 2.56 -21.91 -0.06
CA LEU A 20 2.83 -20.82 0.88
C LEU A 20 3.05 -21.30 2.32
N ALA A 21 2.45 -22.42 2.70
CA ALA A 21 2.54 -22.95 4.06
C ALA A 21 3.97 -23.34 4.46
N GLU A 22 4.78 -23.80 3.50
CA GLU A 22 6.16 -24.23 3.76
C GLU A 22 7.08 -23.05 4.10
N ASP A 23 6.93 -21.92 3.40
CA ASP A 23 7.88 -20.80 3.45
C ASP A 23 7.39 -19.57 4.24
N PHE A 24 6.08 -19.35 4.32
CA PHE A 24 5.54 -18.04 4.74
C PHE A 24 4.59 -18.08 5.94
N GLY A 25 4.10 -19.24 6.35
CA GLY A 25 3.27 -19.42 7.54
C GLY A 25 1.77 -19.42 7.27
N GLU A 26 0.99 -18.63 8.02
CA GLU A 26 -0.47 -18.72 7.97
C GLU A 26 -1.04 -18.11 6.68
N THR A 27 -1.88 -18.86 5.98
CA THR A 27 -2.60 -18.40 4.79
C THR A 27 -4.11 -18.54 4.98
N VAL A 28 -4.82 -17.43 4.91
CA VAL A 28 -6.28 -17.36 4.95
C VAL A 28 -6.81 -17.18 3.54
N THR A 29 -7.84 -17.95 3.15
CA THR A 29 -8.34 -17.98 1.78
C THR A 29 -9.73 -17.38 1.63
N ALA A 30 -9.95 -16.68 0.51
CA ALA A 30 -11.25 -16.17 0.07
C ALA A 30 -11.52 -16.56 -1.39
N PHE A 31 -12.75 -16.89 -1.74
CA PHE A 31 -13.13 -17.28 -3.11
C PHE A 31 -14.00 -16.23 -3.81
N ASP A 32 -14.31 -15.16 -3.14
CA ASP A 32 -14.94 -13.97 -3.74
C ASP A 32 -14.60 -12.69 -2.97
N GLY A 33 -14.88 -11.55 -3.62
CA GLY A 33 -14.55 -10.25 -3.05
C GLY A 33 -15.35 -9.88 -1.80
N ALA A 34 -16.55 -10.44 -1.60
CA ALA A 34 -17.35 -10.17 -0.40
C ALA A 34 -16.76 -10.89 0.81
N GLN A 35 -16.38 -12.16 0.65
CA GLN A 35 -15.67 -12.90 1.69
C GLN A 35 -14.32 -12.25 2.02
N LEU A 36 -13.58 -11.80 0.98
CA LEU A 36 -12.33 -11.09 1.17
C LEU A 36 -12.51 -9.86 2.07
N LEU A 37 -13.53 -9.03 1.81
CA LEU A 37 -13.79 -7.83 2.63
C LEU A 37 -14.18 -8.18 4.07
N THR A 38 -14.90 -9.29 4.28
CA THR A 38 -15.23 -9.77 5.63
C THR A 38 -13.96 -10.17 6.39
N LEU A 39 -13.08 -10.96 5.76
CA LEU A 39 -11.81 -11.38 6.37
C LEU A 39 -10.89 -10.17 6.61
N LEU A 40 -10.87 -9.23 5.68
CA LEU A 40 -10.07 -8.01 5.83
C LEU A 40 -10.46 -7.20 7.07
N ALA A 41 -11.76 -7.18 7.42
CA ALA A 41 -12.25 -6.51 8.62
C ALA A 41 -11.73 -7.14 9.93
N GLU A 42 -11.33 -8.41 9.90
CA GLU A 42 -10.68 -9.07 11.04
C GLU A 42 -9.24 -8.59 11.26
N GLY A 43 -8.61 -8.08 10.19
CA GLY A 43 -7.29 -7.46 10.23
C GLY A 43 -6.12 -8.43 10.43
N GLY A 44 -4.92 -7.85 10.57
CA GLY A 44 -3.70 -8.59 10.91
C GLY A 44 -3.02 -9.29 9.73
N TYR A 45 -3.30 -8.89 8.50
CA TYR A 45 -2.65 -9.43 7.31
C TYR A 45 -1.39 -8.64 6.94
N ASP A 46 -0.33 -9.36 6.60
CA ASP A 46 0.95 -8.80 6.16
C ASP A 46 1.03 -8.61 4.64
N LEU A 47 0.30 -9.43 3.89
CA LEU A 47 0.30 -9.46 2.43
C LEU A 47 -1.06 -9.94 1.92
N ALA A 48 -1.51 -9.41 0.78
CA ALA A 48 -2.64 -9.93 0.03
C ALA A 48 -2.20 -10.41 -1.36
N ILE A 49 -2.71 -11.57 -1.78
CA ILE A 49 -2.52 -12.13 -3.12
C ILE A 49 -3.92 -12.25 -3.73
N LEU A 50 -4.19 -11.44 -4.75
CA LEU A 50 -5.53 -11.30 -5.33
C LEU A 50 -5.55 -11.73 -6.79
N ASP A 51 -6.40 -12.68 -7.12
CA ASP A 51 -6.73 -12.95 -8.53
C ASP A 51 -7.57 -11.80 -9.10
N ARG A 52 -7.17 -11.28 -10.28
CA ARG A 52 -7.89 -10.18 -10.95
C ARG A 52 -9.32 -10.55 -11.33
N SER A 53 -9.60 -11.83 -11.56
CA SER A 53 -10.93 -12.33 -11.94
C SER A 53 -11.88 -12.57 -10.76
N LEU A 54 -11.47 -12.17 -9.53
CA LEU A 54 -12.27 -12.40 -8.33
C LEU A 54 -13.68 -11.80 -8.45
N PRO A 55 -14.75 -12.60 -8.28
CA PRO A 55 -16.12 -12.14 -8.52
C PRO A 55 -16.68 -11.28 -7.38
N ARG A 56 -17.86 -10.70 -7.61
CA ARG A 56 -18.73 -9.95 -6.70
C ARG A 56 -18.30 -8.53 -6.38
N VAL A 57 -17.00 -8.24 -6.31
CA VAL A 57 -16.49 -6.89 -6.03
C VAL A 57 -15.48 -6.51 -7.10
N ARG A 58 -15.55 -5.29 -7.59
CA ARG A 58 -14.57 -4.80 -8.58
C ARG A 58 -13.17 -4.79 -7.98
N HIS A 59 -12.20 -5.29 -8.73
CA HIS A 59 -10.81 -5.44 -8.31
C HIS A 59 -10.22 -4.12 -7.78
N GLU A 60 -10.48 -3.01 -8.46
CA GLU A 60 -10.03 -1.68 -8.05
C GLU A 60 -10.50 -1.29 -6.63
N LEU A 61 -11.73 -1.65 -6.25
CA LEU A 61 -12.24 -1.36 -4.90
C LEU A 61 -11.50 -2.19 -3.84
N LEU A 62 -11.18 -3.44 -4.16
CA LEU A 62 -10.38 -4.31 -3.29
C LEU A 62 -8.98 -3.73 -3.09
N LEU A 63 -8.31 -3.31 -4.17
CA LEU A 63 -6.99 -2.68 -4.10
C LEU A 63 -7.00 -1.41 -3.26
N ARG A 64 -8.00 -0.55 -3.44
CA ARG A 64 -8.15 0.68 -2.61
C ARG A 64 -8.33 0.35 -1.14
N GLN A 65 -9.09 -0.69 -0.82
CA GLN A 65 -9.27 -1.11 0.56
C GLN A 65 -7.97 -1.67 1.16
N MET A 66 -7.23 -2.50 0.41
CA MET A 66 -5.91 -3.01 0.84
C MET A 66 -4.92 -1.86 1.09
N LYS A 67 -4.90 -0.86 0.20
CA LYS A 67 -4.06 0.33 0.39
C LYS A 67 -4.43 1.08 1.67
N ARG A 68 -5.71 1.21 2.00
CA ARG A 68 -6.16 1.86 3.26
C ARG A 68 -5.70 1.12 4.51
N GLU A 69 -5.66 -0.21 4.43
CA GLU A 69 -5.19 -1.07 5.52
C GLU A 69 -3.65 -1.21 5.56
N GLY A 70 -2.94 -0.58 4.61
CA GLY A 70 -1.48 -0.68 4.51
C GLY A 70 -0.98 -2.08 4.11
N ILE A 71 -1.82 -2.88 3.46
CA ILE A 71 -1.52 -4.25 3.07
C ILE A 71 -0.99 -4.25 1.64
N PRO A 72 0.26 -4.65 1.39
CA PRO A 72 0.79 -4.80 0.05
C PRO A 72 0.05 -5.88 -0.73
N VAL A 73 -0.07 -5.68 -2.05
CA VAL A 73 -0.86 -6.55 -2.91
C VAL A 73 -0.03 -7.10 -4.06
N ILE A 74 -0.12 -8.42 -4.26
CA ILE A 74 0.30 -9.09 -5.49
C ILE A 74 -0.97 -9.45 -6.26
N THR A 75 -1.09 -8.96 -7.50
CA THR A 75 -2.22 -9.30 -8.37
C THR A 75 -1.85 -10.44 -9.31
N LEU A 76 -2.61 -11.54 -9.21
CA LEU A 76 -2.53 -12.66 -10.15
C LEU A 76 -3.31 -12.33 -11.42
N LEU A 77 -2.70 -12.54 -12.58
CA LEU A 77 -3.26 -12.20 -13.88
C LEU A 77 -3.50 -13.45 -14.72
N PRO A 78 -4.74 -13.71 -15.19
CA PRO A 78 -4.95 -14.74 -16.20
C PRO A 78 -4.35 -14.33 -17.55
N GLU A 79 -3.66 -15.23 -18.24
CA GLU A 79 -3.28 -15.00 -19.64
C GLU A 79 -4.50 -14.98 -20.57
N PRO A 80 -4.55 -14.12 -21.61
CA PRO A 80 -3.58 -13.09 -21.99
C PRO A 80 -4.09 -11.67 -21.70
N VAL A 81 -3.80 -11.16 -20.54
CA VAL A 81 -4.00 -9.73 -20.31
C VAL A 81 -2.76 -9.00 -20.82
N GLY A 82 -2.92 -8.22 -21.89
CA GLY A 82 -1.81 -7.47 -22.45
C GLY A 82 -1.16 -6.58 -21.40
N VAL A 83 0.13 -6.74 -21.20
CA VAL A 83 0.96 -6.03 -20.20
C VAL A 83 0.82 -4.49 -20.28
N LYS A 84 0.34 -3.97 -21.39
CA LYS A 84 0.14 -2.53 -21.62
C LYS A 84 -0.91 -1.87 -20.72
N HIS A 85 -1.89 -2.62 -20.21
CA HIS A 85 -2.90 -2.08 -19.29
C HIS A 85 -2.51 -2.21 -17.80
N LEU A 86 -1.41 -2.90 -17.49
CA LEU A 86 -0.95 -3.15 -16.13
C LEU A 86 -0.19 -1.96 -15.53
N ALA A 87 0.41 -1.12 -16.39
CA ALA A 87 1.12 0.09 -15.95
C ALA A 87 0.19 1.14 -15.32
N GLU A 88 -1.13 0.96 -15.44
CA GLU A 88 -2.14 1.90 -14.97
C GLU A 88 -2.78 1.51 -13.62
N GLU A 89 -2.32 0.44 -12.96
CA GLU A 89 -2.81 0.05 -11.63
C GLU A 89 -1.77 0.40 -10.52
N PRO A 90 -1.69 1.66 -10.08
CA PRO A 90 -0.67 2.10 -9.11
C PRO A 90 -0.91 1.55 -7.70
N LEU A 91 -1.99 0.81 -7.49
CA LEU A 91 -2.38 0.25 -6.19
C LEU A 91 -1.85 -1.17 -5.95
N THR A 92 -1.23 -1.79 -6.96
CA THR A 92 -0.63 -3.12 -6.89
C THR A 92 0.88 -3.02 -6.72
N ASN A 93 1.45 -3.81 -5.80
CA ASN A 93 2.90 -3.83 -5.54
C ASN A 93 3.66 -4.73 -6.51
N ALA A 94 3.01 -5.79 -7.02
CA ALA A 94 3.55 -6.66 -8.05
C ALA A 94 2.42 -7.36 -8.83
N PHE A 95 2.73 -7.75 -10.07
CA PHE A 95 1.87 -8.58 -10.90
C PHE A 95 2.54 -9.92 -11.14
N LEU A 96 1.74 -10.99 -11.11
CA LEU A 96 2.20 -12.33 -11.43
C LEU A 96 1.22 -12.98 -12.43
N PRO A 97 1.59 -13.04 -13.72
CA PRO A 97 0.78 -13.69 -14.73
C PRO A 97 0.82 -15.21 -14.53
N TYR A 98 -0.32 -15.88 -14.62
CA TYR A 98 -0.35 -17.33 -14.56
C TYR A 98 -0.61 -17.95 -15.94
N PRO A 99 -0.06 -19.17 -16.24
CA PRO A 99 0.58 -20.09 -15.28
C PRO A 99 1.97 -19.63 -14.84
N PHE A 100 2.29 -19.77 -13.55
CA PHE A 100 3.59 -19.48 -12.97
C PHE A 100 4.10 -20.68 -12.16
N GLN A 101 5.41 -20.73 -11.91
CA GLN A 101 6.02 -21.73 -11.05
C GLN A 101 5.98 -21.32 -9.58
N ALA A 102 6.04 -22.30 -8.66
CA ALA A 102 6.01 -22.03 -7.21
C ALA A 102 7.14 -21.07 -6.79
N GLU A 103 8.31 -21.20 -7.38
CA GLU A 103 9.49 -20.37 -7.14
C GLU A 103 9.26 -18.92 -7.53
N GLU A 104 8.49 -18.66 -8.61
CA GLU A 104 8.16 -17.30 -9.07
C GLU A 104 7.22 -16.61 -8.08
N LEU A 105 6.22 -17.33 -7.54
CA LEU A 105 5.35 -16.81 -6.48
C LEU A 105 6.16 -16.48 -5.23
N CYS A 106 6.99 -17.41 -4.77
CA CYS A 106 7.80 -17.23 -3.57
C CYS A 106 8.82 -16.08 -3.73
N SER A 107 9.47 -15.94 -4.89
CA SER A 107 10.39 -14.83 -5.15
C SER A 107 9.68 -13.50 -5.19
N THR A 108 8.50 -13.42 -5.84
CA THR A 108 7.69 -12.21 -5.89
C THR A 108 7.25 -11.75 -4.49
N ILE A 109 6.85 -12.69 -3.63
CA ILE A 109 6.51 -12.39 -2.23
C ILE A 109 7.72 -11.82 -1.49
N ARG A 110 8.88 -12.46 -1.59
CA ARG A 110 10.11 -11.99 -0.95
C ARG A 110 10.49 -10.58 -1.41
N ASP A 111 10.37 -10.30 -2.70
CA ASP A 111 10.68 -8.99 -3.28
C ASP A 111 9.72 -7.90 -2.79
N VAL A 112 8.41 -8.17 -2.75
CA VAL A 112 7.40 -7.24 -2.22
C VAL A 112 7.63 -6.97 -0.74
N MET A 113 7.90 -8.01 0.04
CA MET A 113 8.15 -7.89 1.48
C MET A 113 9.49 -7.22 1.79
N ALA A 114 10.53 -7.44 0.97
CA ALA A 114 11.81 -6.74 1.08
C ALA A 114 11.65 -5.25 0.79
N LYS A 115 10.91 -4.89 -0.25
CA LYS A 115 10.57 -3.49 -0.56
C LYS A 115 9.77 -2.83 0.56
N ARG A 116 8.84 -3.54 1.20
CA ARG A 116 8.12 -3.05 2.38
C ARG A 116 9.07 -2.76 3.56
N LYS A 117 10.07 -3.61 3.79
CA LYS A 117 11.10 -3.40 4.82
C LYS A 117 12.08 -2.29 4.46
N SER A 118 12.37 -2.11 3.17
CA SER A 118 13.24 -1.07 2.65
C SER A 118 12.49 0.22 2.28
N THR A 119 11.16 0.25 2.42
CA THR A 119 10.43 1.52 2.50
C THR A 119 10.86 2.15 3.82
N GLU A 120 11.99 2.80 3.72
CA GLU A 120 12.70 3.45 4.79
C GLU A 120 11.71 4.24 5.62
N VAL A 121 11.77 3.98 6.91
CA VAL A 121 11.44 4.98 7.91
C VAL A 121 12.33 6.17 7.56
N LEU A 122 11.82 7.09 6.71
CA LEU A 122 12.50 8.35 6.53
C LEU A 122 12.53 8.99 7.91
N PRO A 123 13.71 9.23 8.48
CA PRO A 123 13.82 9.94 9.72
C PRO A 123 13.24 11.33 9.49
N PHE A 124 12.01 11.52 9.91
CA PHE A 124 11.28 12.74 9.77
C PHE A 124 11.23 13.36 11.16
N ALA A 125 12.16 14.28 11.44
CA ALA A 125 12.17 15.11 12.64
C ALA A 125 11.74 14.36 13.92
N ASN A 126 12.48 13.37 14.38
CA ASN A 126 12.21 12.52 15.56
C ASN A 126 10.99 11.61 15.46
N THR A 127 10.23 11.63 14.38
CA THR A 127 9.04 10.82 14.21
C THR A 127 9.14 10.05 12.92
N ALA A 128 9.05 8.74 13.00
CA ALA A 128 8.96 7.91 11.83
C ALA A 128 7.62 8.15 11.15
N LEU A 129 7.62 8.72 9.95
CA LEU A 129 6.52 8.63 9.03
C LEU A 129 6.50 7.18 8.53
N GLU A 130 5.62 6.37 9.06
CA GLU A 130 5.42 5.02 8.58
C GLU A 130 4.70 5.10 7.23
N MET A 131 5.47 5.28 6.15
CA MET A 131 4.94 5.39 4.78
C MET A 131 4.09 4.18 4.40
N ALA A 132 4.38 3.00 4.96
CA ALA A 132 3.58 1.79 4.74
C ALA A 132 2.15 1.93 5.26
N ASP A 133 1.96 2.62 6.39
CA ASP A 133 0.65 2.75 7.03
C ASP A 133 0.02 4.12 6.79
N PHE A 134 0.73 5.05 6.10
CA PHE A 134 0.29 6.43 5.88
C PHE A 134 -0.29 7.08 7.15
N ARG A 135 0.29 6.75 8.29
CA ARG A 135 -0.11 7.27 9.60
C ARG A 135 1.07 7.98 10.23
N LEU A 136 0.81 9.15 10.76
CA LEU A 136 1.71 9.78 11.70
C LEU A 136 1.58 9.03 13.04
N ARG A 137 2.68 8.63 13.64
CA ARG A 137 2.69 7.88 14.90
C ARG A 137 1.89 8.62 15.98
N GLY A 138 0.80 8.00 16.47
CA GLY A 138 -0.04 8.57 17.51
C GLY A 138 -1.10 9.57 17.03
N SER A 139 -1.36 9.72 15.74
CA SER A 139 -2.27 10.71 15.16
C SER A 139 -3.39 10.11 14.31
N SER A 140 -4.31 10.96 13.92
CA SER A 140 -5.37 10.64 12.96
C SER A 140 -4.78 10.20 11.62
N ALA A 141 -5.44 9.23 10.96
CA ALA A 141 -5.06 8.78 9.63
C ALA A 141 -4.99 9.96 8.64
N LEU A 142 -3.98 9.94 7.77
CA LEU A 142 -3.88 10.89 6.68
C LEU A 142 -4.90 10.55 5.58
N THR A 143 -5.48 11.56 4.95
CA THR A 143 -6.29 11.36 3.75
C THR A 143 -5.41 11.10 2.54
N ALA A 144 -5.95 10.48 1.47
CA ALA A 144 -5.21 10.23 0.24
C ALA A 144 -4.59 11.52 -0.33
N ALA A 145 -5.33 12.64 -0.32
CA ALA A 145 -4.84 13.93 -0.81
C ALA A 145 -3.69 14.50 0.05
N GLU A 146 -3.72 14.30 1.37
CA GLU A 146 -2.65 14.70 2.28
C GLU A 146 -1.38 13.86 2.06
N ILE A 147 -1.55 12.57 1.73
CA ILE A 147 -0.46 11.66 1.38
C ILE A 147 0.21 12.11 0.08
N ASP A 148 -0.58 12.39 -0.96
CA ASP A 148 -0.07 12.85 -2.25
C ASP A 148 0.75 14.14 -2.10
N VAL A 149 0.30 15.08 -1.27
CA VAL A 149 1.05 16.31 -0.95
C VAL A 149 2.35 16.01 -0.23
N LEU A 150 2.35 15.10 0.75
CA LEU A 150 3.57 14.71 1.46
C LEU A 150 4.56 14.00 0.55
N GLU A 151 4.11 13.10 -0.32
CA GLU A 151 4.96 12.42 -1.30
C GLU A 151 5.62 13.42 -2.26
N CYS A 152 4.87 14.42 -2.74
CA CYS A 152 5.41 15.50 -3.57
C CYS A 152 6.49 16.30 -2.81
N LEU A 153 6.23 16.67 -1.56
CA LEU A 153 7.18 17.44 -0.74
C LEU A 153 8.45 16.65 -0.42
N LEU A 154 8.32 15.37 -0.09
CA LEU A 154 9.44 14.48 0.17
C LEU A 154 10.28 14.22 -1.08
N SER A 155 9.64 14.13 -2.24
CA SER A 155 10.31 13.97 -3.55
C SER A 155 10.85 15.29 -4.10
N ARG A 156 10.74 16.40 -3.35
CA ARG A 156 11.10 17.76 -3.77
C ARG A 156 10.41 18.22 -5.06
N GLN A 157 9.20 17.69 -5.33
CA GLN A 157 8.38 18.12 -6.44
C GLN A 157 7.53 19.34 -6.05
N PRO A 158 7.27 20.27 -6.98
CA PRO A 158 6.47 21.45 -6.69
C PRO A 158 5.01 21.05 -6.42
N VAL A 159 4.47 21.47 -5.28
CA VAL A 159 3.04 21.34 -4.98
C VAL A 159 2.29 22.52 -5.56
N SER A 160 1.25 22.27 -6.35
CA SER A 160 0.41 23.31 -6.97
C SER A 160 -0.29 24.16 -5.90
N GLN A 161 -0.27 25.50 -6.08
CA GLN A 161 -0.90 26.43 -5.13
C GLN A 161 -2.42 26.32 -5.06
N GLU A 162 -3.09 25.92 -6.15
CA GLU A 162 -4.55 25.98 -6.24
C GLU A 162 -5.27 25.01 -5.29
N ASN A 163 -4.66 23.87 -4.96
CA ASN A 163 -5.23 22.89 -4.03
C ASN A 163 -4.38 22.71 -2.74
N GLY A 164 -3.21 23.31 -2.68
CA GLY A 164 -2.23 23.05 -1.61
C GLY A 164 -2.57 23.73 -0.27
N GLY A 165 -3.13 24.93 -0.28
CA GLY A 165 -3.25 25.73 0.95
C GLY A 165 -4.09 25.10 2.07
N VAL A 166 -5.22 24.51 1.72
CA VAL A 166 -6.12 23.87 2.71
C VAL A 166 -5.51 22.55 3.21
N LEU A 167 -4.97 21.73 2.30
CA LEU A 167 -4.33 20.46 2.65
C LEU A 167 -3.07 20.67 3.49
N ILE A 168 -2.28 21.67 3.17
CA ILE A 168 -1.08 22.03 3.93
C ILE A 168 -1.43 22.52 5.34
N SER A 169 -2.50 23.30 5.47
CA SER A 169 -3.01 23.74 6.77
C SER A 169 -3.46 22.55 7.62
N ALA A 170 -4.18 21.60 7.01
CA ALA A 170 -4.62 20.37 7.66
C ALA A 170 -3.44 19.49 8.08
N LEU A 171 -2.43 19.33 7.21
CA LEU A 171 -1.20 18.60 7.52
C LEU A 171 -0.42 19.23 8.67
N ASN A 172 -0.20 20.53 8.64
CA ASN A 172 0.48 21.23 9.72
C ASN A 172 -0.26 21.08 11.06
N HIS A 173 -1.59 21.10 11.05
CA HIS A 173 -2.40 20.86 12.25
C HIS A 173 -2.22 19.42 12.77
N LYS A 174 -2.19 18.43 11.87
CA LYS A 174 -1.95 17.02 12.22
C LYS A 174 -0.53 16.82 12.74
N PHE A 175 0.48 17.49 12.18
CA PHE A 175 1.85 17.45 12.70
C PHE A 175 1.92 17.95 14.16
N LEU A 176 1.25 19.06 14.46
CA LEU A 176 1.16 19.58 15.84
C LEU A 176 0.49 18.58 16.79
N GLN A 177 -0.61 17.95 16.35
CA GLN A 177 -1.32 16.94 17.18
C GLN A 177 -0.49 15.67 17.41
N SER A 178 0.39 15.32 16.48
CA SER A 178 1.21 14.10 16.54
C SER A 178 2.56 14.32 17.19
N SER A 179 2.84 15.52 17.71
CA SER A 179 4.17 15.91 18.23
C SER A 179 5.28 15.75 17.17
N VAL A 180 4.94 15.84 15.89
CA VAL A 180 5.90 15.84 14.79
C VAL A 180 6.57 17.22 14.74
N LYS A 181 7.88 17.24 14.88
CA LYS A 181 8.68 18.46 14.75
C LYS A 181 8.95 18.82 13.28
N ALA A 182 7.88 19.00 12.52
CA ALA A 182 7.95 19.39 11.12
C ALA A 182 6.86 20.40 10.79
N LYS A 183 7.12 21.25 9.81
CA LYS A 183 6.19 22.25 9.33
C LYS A 183 6.34 22.45 7.83
N ILE A 184 5.22 22.55 7.13
CA ILE A 184 5.22 22.93 5.72
C ILE A 184 5.10 24.43 5.63
N GLN A 185 6.08 25.07 4.97
CA GLN A 185 6.15 26.52 4.77
C GLN A 185 6.25 26.85 3.29
N TYR A 186 5.81 28.05 2.92
CA TYR A 186 5.99 28.58 1.57
C TYR A 186 7.27 29.39 1.49
N GLU A 187 8.15 29.02 0.56
CA GLU A 187 9.37 29.78 0.25
C GLU A 187 9.27 30.37 -1.15
N THR A 188 9.45 31.67 -1.26
CA THR A 188 9.38 32.40 -2.54
C THR A 188 10.41 31.83 -3.52
N GLY A 189 9.96 31.39 -4.69
CA GLY A 189 10.80 30.79 -5.73
C GLY A 189 10.99 29.27 -5.65
N LYS A 190 10.67 28.64 -4.52
CA LYS A 190 10.74 27.18 -4.36
C LYS A 190 9.36 26.51 -4.15
N GLY A 191 8.33 27.30 -3.83
CA GLY A 191 7.01 26.78 -3.49
C GLY A 191 6.91 26.31 -2.05
N PHE A 192 6.06 25.32 -1.80
CA PHE A 192 5.93 24.72 -0.48
C PHE A 192 7.10 23.79 -0.19
N ILE A 193 7.72 23.94 0.95
CA ILE A 193 8.82 23.13 1.45
C ILE A 193 8.49 22.58 2.82
N LEU A 194 9.00 21.40 3.10
CA LEU A 194 8.94 20.78 4.40
C LEU A 194 10.16 21.18 5.21
N VAL A 195 9.94 21.79 6.35
CA VAL A 195 11.00 22.21 7.29
C VAL A 195 10.90 21.29 8.50
N THR A 196 12.00 20.66 8.85
CA THR A 196 12.16 19.85 10.05
C THR A 196 13.01 20.60 11.07
N ASP A 197 12.56 20.65 12.33
CA ASP A 197 13.38 21.19 13.41
C ASP A 197 14.38 20.11 13.85
N ASP A 198 15.45 19.94 13.09
CA ASP A 198 16.63 19.20 13.52
C ASP A 198 17.57 20.18 14.24
N GLU A 199 17.54 20.12 15.55
CA GLU A 199 18.65 20.47 16.44
C GLU A 199 18.90 19.33 17.42
#